data_5f533e105a688d249b486da8d32727c4
#
_entry.id   5f533e105a688d249b486da8d32727c4
#
_cell.length_a   1.000
_cell.length_b   1.000
_cell.length_c   1.000
_cell.angle_alpha   90.00
_cell.angle_beta   90.00
_cell.angle_gamma   90.00
#
_symmetry.space_group_name_H-M   'P 1'
#
loop_
_entity.id
_entity.type
_entity.pdbx_description
1 polymer ?
#
loop_
_entity_poly.entity_id
_entity_poly.type
_entity_poly.pdbx_seq_one_letter_code
_entity_poly.pdbx_strand_id
1 'polypeptide(L)'
;KIGLTDERSKSGKHSLRLEAPAHPEKILGWGLGRGTCMASYDIGGVNWEGYNRLKFYIYPTCEGARSIYLNLYVENDGEIKVPDIYGREGYHEINLKNNQWNECFVEMSGLARDKVTKISFAIEVFGKERTMGDFLRFDVDAVELQKVENPETVKGWMPAQNRIIFSTTGYSIESPKSAIVNVEKHGGQFQ
;
A
#
# COMPACT_ATOMS: atom_id res chain seq x y z
N LYS A 1 19.19 -7.68 -0.83
CA LYS A 1 19.75 -7.28 -2.13
C LYS A 1 18.74 -6.40 -2.85
N ILE A 2 19.20 -5.28 -3.44
CA ILE A 2 18.39 -4.37 -4.23
C ILE A 2 19.12 -4.14 -5.55
N GLY A 3 18.41 -4.18 -6.68
CA GLY A 3 19.01 -3.97 -7.99
C GLY A 3 18.00 -4.09 -9.13
N LEU A 4 18.43 -3.71 -10.32
CA LEU A 4 17.63 -3.93 -11.53
C LEU A 4 17.65 -5.41 -11.92
N THR A 5 16.54 -5.88 -12.48
CA THR A 5 16.37 -7.23 -13.04
C THR A 5 15.66 -7.16 -14.38
N ASP A 6 16.03 -8.06 -15.28
CA ASP A 6 15.39 -8.31 -16.57
C ASP A 6 14.53 -9.58 -16.59
N GLU A 7 14.54 -10.35 -15.48
CA GLU A 7 13.74 -11.57 -15.37
C GLU A 7 12.23 -11.29 -15.46
N ARG A 8 11.81 -10.12 -15.04
CA ARG A 8 10.40 -9.71 -15.03
C ARG A 8 10.28 -8.20 -15.08
N SER A 9 9.42 -7.70 -15.95
CA SER A 9 9.06 -6.28 -16.03
C SER A 9 7.57 -6.14 -16.35
N LYS A 10 6.96 -5.07 -15.90
CA LYS A 10 5.61 -4.67 -16.27
C LYS A 10 5.64 -3.73 -17.47
N SER A 11 6.67 -2.89 -17.52
CA SER A 11 6.92 -1.93 -18.61
C SER A 11 8.41 -1.90 -18.94
N GLY A 12 8.72 -1.74 -20.21
CA GLY A 12 10.11 -1.72 -20.65
C GLY A 12 10.83 -3.06 -20.49
N LYS A 13 12.11 -3.01 -20.08
CA LYS A 13 12.97 -4.20 -20.01
C LYS A 13 13.36 -4.62 -18.59
N HIS A 14 13.25 -3.73 -17.62
CA HIS A 14 13.75 -3.95 -16.27
C HIS A 14 12.73 -3.54 -15.24
N SER A 15 12.77 -4.18 -14.09
CA SER A 15 12.11 -3.73 -12.87
C SER A 15 13.12 -3.60 -11.73
N LEU A 16 12.75 -2.91 -10.65
CA LEU A 16 13.53 -2.85 -9.43
C LEU A 16 13.22 -4.07 -8.58
N ARG A 17 14.21 -4.94 -8.37
CA ARG A 17 14.11 -6.10 -7.49
C ARG A 17 14.59 -5.80 -6.09
N LEU A 18 13.74 -6.11 -5.12
CA LEU A 18 14.08 -6.19 -3.72
C LEU A 18 14.07 -7.68 -3.31
N GLU A 19 15.15 -8.12 -2.68
CA GLU A 19 15.26 -9.50 -2.21
C GLU A 19 15.86 -9.50 -0.79
N ALA A 20 15.21 -10.19 0.12
CA ALA A 20 15.66 -10.38 1.49
C ALA A 20 15.49 -11.84 1.90
N PRO A 21 16.34 -12.36 2.83
CA PRO A 21 16.11 -13.67 3.39
C PRO A 21 14.81 -13.66 4.20
N ALA A 22 14.06 -14.75 4.08
CA ALA A 22 12.99 -15.05 5.01
C ALA A 22 13.61 -15.61 6.32
N HIS A 23 13.08 -15.16 7.45
CA HIS A 23 13.51 -15.61 8.76
C HIS A 23 12.33 -16.22 9.51
N PRO A 24 11.92 -17.47 9.16
CA PRO A 24 10.77 -18.12 9.79
C PRO A 24 10.99 -18.37 11.28
N GLU A 25 12.25 -18.38 11.72
CA GLU A 25 12.66 -18.48 13.13
C GLU A 25 12.46 -17.18 13.92
N LYS A 26 12.34 -16.03 13.27
CA LYS A 26 12.03 -14.76 13.93
C LYS A 26 10.54 -14.68 14.26
N ILE A 27 10.22 -15.08 15.46
CA ILE A 27 8.87 -15.02 15.98
C ILE A 27 8.63 -13.62 16.56
N LEU A 28 7.64 -12.91 16.01
CA LEU A 28 7.08 -11.74 16.67
C LEU A 28 6.32 -12.19 17.93
N GLY A 29 6.09 -11.28 18.88
CA GLY A 29 5.37 -11.57 20.12
C GLY A 29 3.99 -12.22 19.95
N TRP A 30 3.52 -12.38 18.72
CA TRP A 30 2.25 -13.00 18.35
C TRP A 30 2.41 -14.42 17.77
N GLY A 31 3.60 -14.96 17.80
CA GLY A 31 3.90 -16.31 17.31
C GLY A 31 3.94 -16.47 15.80
N LEU A 32 4.09 -15.39 15.05
CA LEU A 32 4.20 -15.40 13.60
C LEU A 32 5.65 -15.18 13.14
N GLY A 33 6.07 -15.93 12.14
CA GLY A 33 7.32 -15.68 11.43
C GLY A 33 7.28 -14.36 10.66
N ARG A 34 8.40 -13.69 10.51
CA ARG A 34 8.50 -12.38 9.86
C ARG A 34 9.64 -12.33 8.84
N GLY A 35 9.35 -11.72 7.69
CA GLY A 35 10.33 -11.26 6.75
C GLY A 35 10.09 -9.80 6.39
N THR A 36 11.16 -8.99 6.29
CA THR A 36 11.07 -7.57 5.91
C THR A 36 12.11 -7.22 4.87
N CYS A 37 11.71 -6.36 3.92
CA CYS A 37 12.59 -5.83 2.90
C CYS A 37 12.22 -4.37 2.64
N MET A 38 13.19 -3.46 2.62
CA MET A 38 12.94 -2.05 2.36
C MET A 38 13.93 -1.51 1.35
N ALA A 39 13.43 -0.76 0.37
CA ALA A 39 14.21 0.05 -0.55
C ALA A 39 13.78 1.51 -0.43
N SER A 40 14.74 2.39 -0.28
CA SER A 40 14.53 3.84 -0.22
C SER A 40 15.25 4.52 -1.37
N TYR A 41 14.60 5.56 -1.91
CA TYR A 41 15.18 6.41 -2.93
C TYR A 41 15.08 7.88 -2.49
N ASP A 42 16.21 8.56 -2.52
CA ASP A 42 16.31 9.98 -2.20
C ASP A 42 15.81 10.81 -3.39
N ILE A 43 14.78 11.61 -3.17
CA ILE A 43 14.15 12.47 -4.18
C ILE A 43 14.81 13.85 -4.21
N GLY A 44 15.49 14.26 -3.14
CA GLY A 44 16.24 15.51 -3.09
C GLY A 44 15.39 16.77 -2.83
N GLY A 45 14.19 16.65 -2.33
CA GLY A 45 13.35 17.80 -1.94
C GLY A 45 12.57 18.42 -3.09
N VAL A 46 11.84 17.63 -3.83
CA VAL A 46 11.01 18.05 -4.97
C VAL A 46 9.56 18.30 -4.55
N ASN A 47 8.96 19.37 -5.07
CA ASN A 47 7.54 19.66 -4.88
C ASN A 47 6.66 18.72 -5.73
N TRP A 48 5.75 17.99 -5.07
CA TRP A 48 4.80 17.08 -5.70
C TRP A 48 3.34 17.56 -5.60
N GLU A 49 3.06 18.78 -5.16
CA GLU A 49 1.69 19.30 -4.98
C GLU A 49 0.87 19.29 -6.28
N GLY A 50 1.54 19.37 -7.44
CA GLY A 50 0.91 19.23 -8.75
C GLY A 50 0.30 17.86 -9.04
N TYR A 51 0.61 16.86 -8.22
CA TYR A 51 0.15 15.48 -8.35
C TYR A 51 -0.66 15.08 -7.12
N ASN A 52 -1.61 14.17 -7.29
CA ASN A 52 -2.47 13.72 -6.20
C ASN A 52 -2.51 12.19 -6.05
N ARG A 53 -1.83 11.47 -6.95
CA ARG A 53 -1.75 10.01 -6.93
C ARG A 53 -0.33 9.55 -7.28
N LEU A 54 0.16 8.57 -6.54
CA LEU A 54 1.30 7.74 -6.93
C LEU A 54 0.77 6.38 -7.39
N LYS A 55 1.11 5.99 -8.63
CA LYS A 55 0.77 4.69 -9.21
C LYS A 55 2.04 3.88 -9.38
N PHE A 56 1.98 2.57 -9.16
CA PHE A 56 3.07 1.64 -9.46
C PHE A 56 2.54 0.22 -9.58
N TYR A 57 3.39 -0.67 -10.06
CA TYR A 57 3.12 -2.10 -10.09
C TYR A 57 4.13 -2.83 -9.21
N ILE A 58 3.66 -3.87 -8.52
CA ILE A 58 4.52 -4.72 -7.70
C ILE A 58 4.15 -6.19 -7.87
N TYR A 59 5.18 -7.03 -8.01
CA TYR A 59 5.05 -8.47 -8.13
C TYR A 59 5.77 -9.15 -6.97
N PRO A 60 5.04 -9.62 -5.95
CA PRO A 60 5.64 -10.39 -4.86
C PRO A 60 5.87 -11.83 -5.28
N THR A 61 6.98 -12.41 -4.82
CA THR A 61 7.27 -13.83 -4.86
C THR A 61 7.69 -14.25 -3.46
N CYS A 62 6.72 -14.68 -2.67
CA CYS A 62 6.87 -15.00 -1.27
C CYS A 62 6.19 -16.34 -1.01
N GLU A 63 6.88 -17.43 -1.31
CA GLU A 63 6.35 -18.77 -1.16
C GLU A 63 5.93 -19.04 0.29
N GLY A 64 4.75 -19.62 0.48
CA GLY A 64 4.20 -19.92 1.80
C GLY A 64 3.83 -18.71 2.66
N ALA A 65 3.90 -17.50 2.14
CA ALA A 65 3.50 -16.31 2.88
C ALA A 65 1.99 -16.23 3.05
N ARG A 66 1.52 -16.00 4.26
CA ARG A 66 0.10 -15.90 4.60
C ARG A 66 -0.47 -14.54 4.29
N SER A 67 0.31 -13.49 4.53
CA SER A 67 -0.07 -12.11 4.26
C SER A 67 1.16 -11.33 3.80
N ILE A 68 0.98 -10.49 2.80
CA ILE A 68 2.04 -9.67 2.23
C ILE A 68 1.56 -8.22 2.26
N TYR A 69 2.25 -7.38 3.01
CA TYR A 69 1.93 -5.96 3.15
C TYR A 69 3.03 -5.10 2.54
N LEU A 70 2.62 -4.10 1.80
CA LEU A 70 3.48 -3.02 1.37
C LEU A 70 3.16 -1.79 2.19
N ASN A 71 4.17 -1.23 2.83
CA ASN A 71 4.13 0.10 3.40
C ASN A 71 4.90 1.05 2.49
N LEU A 72 4.25 2.11 2.06
CA LEU A 72 4.88 3.18 1.31
C LEU A 72 5.06 4.38 2.23
N TYR A 73 6.29 4.86 2.33
CA TYR A 73 6.62 6.08 3.05
C TYR A 73 7.00 7.17 2.05
N VAL A 74 6.38 8.34 2.20
CA VAL A 74 6.73 9.55 1.46
C VAL A 74 7.19 10.58 2.49
N GLU A 75 8.50 10.75 2.63
CA GLU A 75 9.06 11.70 3.58
C GLU A 75 9.05 13.11 2.98
N ASN A 76 8.59 14.08 3.75
CA ASN A 76 8.50 15.48 3.34
C ASN A 76 9.19 16.38 4.37
N ASP A 77 10.04 17.29 3.88
CA ASP A 77 10.77 18.30 4.69
C ASP A 77 10.36 19.72 4.29
N GLY A 78 9.09 19.89 3.91
CA GLY A 78 8.53 21.20 3.58
C GLY A 78 7.90 21.91 4.77
N GLU A 79 7.22 22.99 4.47
CA GLU A 79 6.50 23.80 5.46
C GLU A 79 5.17 23.17 5.86
N ILE A 80 4.52 22.46 4.93
CA ILE A 80 3.22 21.83 5.14
C ILE A 80 3.40 20.56 5.98
N LYS A 81 2.69 20.50 7.09
CA LYS A 81 2.63 19.33 7.97
C LYS A 81 1.18 18.88 8.13
N VAL A 82 0.87 17.75 7.52
CA VAL A 82 -0.45 17.12 7.59
C VAL A 82 -0.27 15.73 8.20
N PRO A 83 -0.39 15.58 9.53
CA PRO A 83 -0.30 14.28 10.17
C PRO A 83 -1.48 13.39 9.74
N ASP A 84 -1.22 12.12 9.51
CA ASP A 84 -2.28 11.14 9.32
C ASP A 84 -3.04 10.88 10.63
N ILE A 85 -4.13 10.14 10.57
CA ILE A 85 -4.96 9.80 11.75
C ILE A 85 -4.20 8.99 12.83
N TYR A 86 -3.07 8.42 12.47
CA TYR A 86 -2.18 7.68 13.38
C TYR A 86 -0.95 8.51 13.80
N GLY A 87 -0.86 9.77 13.38
CA GLY A 87 0.29 10.64 13.63
C GLY A 87 1.52 10.29 12.81
N ARG A 88 1.36 9.64 11.65
CA ARG A 88 2.44 9.22 10.75
C ARG A 88 2.31 9.90 9.40
N GLU A 89 3.26 10.74 9.07
CA GLU A 89 3.31 11.37 7.75
C GLU A 89 3.80 10.37 6.69
N GLY A 90 3.13 10.34 5.54
CA GLY A 90 3.55 9.56 4.38
C GLY A 90 3.42 8.04 4.50
N TYR A 91 2.77 7.53 5.54
CA TYR A 91 2.53 6.09 5.71
C TYR A 91 1.33 5.62 4.90
N HIS A 92 1.49 4.52 4.22
CA HIS A 92 0.40 3.87 3.48
C HIS A 92 0.58 2.35 3.47
N GLU A 93 -0.53 1.63 3.66
CA GLU A 93 -0.53 0.16 3.73
C GLU A 93 -1.38 -0.43 2.61
N ILE A 94 -0.81 -1.39 1.89
CA ILE A 94 -1.44 -2.08 0.76
C ILE A 94 -1.27 -3.58 0.94
N ASN A 95 -2.36 -4.35 0.82
CA ASN A 95 -2.33 -5.80 0.77
C ASN A 95 -2.02 -6.29 -0.66
N LEU A 96 -1.06 -7.18 -0.80
CA LEU A 96 -0.60 -7.70 -2.08
C LEU A 96 -1.00 -9.15 -2.28
N LYS A 97 -1.29 -9.49 -3.54
CA LYS A 97 -1.51 -10.86 -3.99
C LYS A 97 -0.21 -11.44 -4.53
N ASN A 98 0.17 -12.61 -4.02
CA ASN A 98 1.41 -13.29 -4.38
C ASN A 98 1.42 -13.80 -5.82
N ASN A 99 2.59 -13.87 -6.43
CA ASN A 99 2.86 -14.42 -7.77
C ASN A 99 2.05 -13.79 -8.92
N GLN A 100 1.73 -12.51 -8.78
CA GLN A 100 1.11 -11.72 -9.85
C GLN A 100 1.46 -10.23 -9.72
N TRP A 101 1.33 -9.50 -10.83
CA TRP A 101 1.41 -8.06 -10.80
C TRP A 101 0.19 -7.47 -10.09
N ASN A 102 0.45 -6.69 -9.05
CA ASN A 102 -0.54 -5.88 -8.37
C ASN A 102 -0.41 -4.44 -8.88
N GLU A 103 -1.51 -3.88 -9.34
CA GLU A 103 -1.61 -2.45 -9.61
C GLU A 103 -1.91 -1.74 -8.30
N CYS A 104 -1.05 -0.83 -7.91
CA CYS A 104 -1.14 -0.12 -6.64
C CYS A 104 -1.28 1.37 -6.85
N PHE A 105 -2.14 1.99 -6.05
CA PHE A 105 -2.34 3.42 -6.00
C PHE A 105 -2.20 3.91 -4.56
N VAL A 106 -1.53 5.04 -4.42
CA VAL A 106 -1.47 5.80 -3.18
C VAL A 106 -2.03 7.18 -3.46
N GLU A 107 -3.15 7.50 -2.85
CA GLU A 107 -3.75 8.82 -2.94
C GLU A 107 -3.05 9.78 -2.00
N MET A 108 -2.45 10.83 -2.55
CA MET A 108 -1.56 11.72 -1.84
C MET A 108 -2.17 13.06 -1.45
N SER A 109 -3.44 13.31 -1.78
CA SER A 109 -4.07 14.62 -1.53
C SER A 109 -4.03 15.04 -0.06
N GLY A 110 -4.06 14.07 0.86
CA GLY A 110 -3.98 14.30 2.30
C GLY A 110 -2.56 14.31 2.88
N LEU A 111 -1.54 14.06 2.08
CA LEU A 111 -0.14 14.04 2.51
C LEU A 111 0.53 15.38 2.27
N ALA A 112 1.43 15.77 3.18
CA ALA A 112 2.38 16.86 2.95
C ALA A 112 3.35 16.43 1.84
N ARG A 113 3.49 17.26 0.78
CA ARG A 113 4.30 16.93 -0.39
C ARG A 113 4.87 18.17 -1.11
N ASP A 114 5.00 19.25 -0.37
CA ASP A 114 5.60 20.50 -0.89
C ASP A 114 7.13 20.41 -1.05
N LYS A 115 7.77 19.46 -0.33
CA LYS A 115 9.21 19.19 -0.43
C LYS A 115 9.51 17.73 -0.12
N VAL A 116 9.17 16.84 -1.05
CA VAL A 116 9.40 15.40 -0.88
C VAL A 116 10.89 15.09 -0.95
N THR A 117 11.43 14.52 0.10
CA THR A 117 12.84 14.18 0.24
C THR A 117 13.14 12.72 -0.07
N LYS A 118 12.22 11.82 0.27
CA LYS A 118 12.45 10.39 0.10
C LYS A 118 11.16 9.62 -0.13
N ILE A 119 11.25 8.55 -0.92
CA ILE A 119 10.22 7.52 -1.04
C ILE A 119 10.82 6.17 -0.61
N SER A 120 10.05 5.38 0.13
CA SER A 120 10.48 4.04 0.56
C SER A 120 9.39 3.02 0.35
N PHE A 121 9.75 1.91 -0.27
CA PHE A 121 8.92 0.70 -0.36
C PHE A 121 9.38 -0.26 0.74
N ALA A 122 8.56 -0.46 1.75
CA ALA A 122 8.83 -1.36 2.85
C ALA A 122 7.82 -2.52 2.82
N ILE A 123 8.32 -3.73 2.61
CA ILE A 123 7.46 -4.90 2.45
C ILE A 123 7.60 -5.77 3.68
N GLU A 124 6.47 -6.12 4.25
CA GLU A 124 6.37 -7.01 5.38
C GLU A 124 5.58 -8.27 5.01
N VAL A 125 6.10 -9.41 5.39
CA VAL A 125 5.46 -10.70 5.18
C VAL A 125 5.22 -11.36 6.53
N PHE A 126 3.99 -11.73 6.76
CA PHE A 126 3.58 -12.48 7.92
C PHE A 126 3.14 -13.87 7.49
N GLY A 127 3.66 -14.87 8.14
CA GLY A 127 3.25 -16.21 7.90
C GLY A 127 4.09 -17.18 8.74
N LYS A 128 3.48 -18.26 9.15
CA LYS A 128 4.12 -19.34 9.90
C LYS A 128 3.96 -20.65 9.16
N GLU A 129 3.94 -20.62 7.87
CA GLU A 129 3.90 -21.88 7.16
C GLU A 129 5.31 -22.45 7.13
N ARG A 130 5.47 -23.72 7.51
CA ARG A 130 6.74 -24.44 7.42
C ARG A 130 7.26 -24.53 5.98
N THR A 131 6.47 -24.12 5.04
CA THR A 131 6.71 -24.10 3.60
C THR A 131 7.14 -22.73 3.09
N MET A 132 7.34 -21.73 3.96
CA MET A 132 7.85 -20.43 3.55
C MET A 132 9.24 -20.58 2.96
N GLY A 133 9.41 -20.12 1.72
CA GLY A 133 10.69 -20.19 1.03
C GLY A 133 11.78 -19.39 1.73
N ASP A 134 13.03 -19.63 1.37
CA ASP A 134 14.19 -19.01 2.02
C ASP A 134 14.32 -17.52 1.75
N PHE A 135 13.62 -17.01 0.73
CA PHE A 135 13.72 -15.62 0.28
C PHE A 135 12.36 -14.99 0.03
N LEU A 136 12.29 -13.71 0.34
CA LEU A 136 11.24 -12.80 -0.07
C LEU A 136 11.74 -11.99 -1.25
N ARG A 137 10.98 -11.96 -2.35
CA ARG A 137 11.36 -11.24 -3.55
C ARG A 137 10.20 -10.40 -4.03
N PHE A 138 10.52 -9.16 -4.43
CA PHE A 138 9.55 -8.19 -4.93
C PHE A 138 10.13 -7.47 -6.13
N ASP A 139 9.40 -7.44 -7.22
CA ASP A 139 9.74 -6.63 -8.38
C ASP A 139 8.80 -5.43 -8.43
N VAL A 140 9.35 -4.21 -8.41
CA VAL A 140 8.60 -2.94 -8.48
C VAL A 140 8.86 -2.30 -9.84
N ASP A 141 7.81 -1.81 -10.49
CA ASP A 141 7.91 -1.26 -11.84
C ASP A 141 6.87 -0.17 -12.10
N ALA A 142 7.10 0.61 -13.15
CA ALA A 142 6.20 1.63 -13.67
C ALA A 142 5.69 2.59 -12.59
N VAL A 143 6.62 3.13 -11.78
CA VAL A 143 6.32 4.14 -10.74
C VAL A 143 6.04 5.47 -11.41
N GLU A 144 4.86 6.04 -11.17
CA GLU A 144 4.34 7.20 -11.87
C GLU A 144 3.60 8.15 -10.92
N LEU A 145 3.90 9.45 -11.02
CA LEU A 145 3.10 10.49 -10.38
C LEU A 145 1.96 10.93 -11.32
N GLN A 146 0.75 10.92 -10.83
CA GLN A 146 -0.45 11.25 -11.60
C GLN A 146 -1.23 12.41 -10.99
N LYS A 147 -1.86 13.20 -11.86
CA LYS A 147 -2.91 14.14 -11.50
C LYS A 147 -4.23 13.61 -12.04
N VAL A 148 -5.10 13.16 -11.13
CA VAL A 148 -6.44 12.65 -11.47
C VAL A 148 -7.52 13.65 -11.03
N GLU A 149 -8.62 13.72 -11.77
CA GLU A 149 -9.70 14.66 -11.46
C GLU A 149 -10.42 14.34 -10.16
N ASN A 150 -10.62 13.05 -9.90
CA ASN A 150 -11.36 12.56 -8.74
C ASN A 150 -10.49 11.54 -7.97
N PRO A 151 -9.51 12.00 -7.17
CA PRO A 151 -8.74 11.11 -6.33
C PRO A 151 -9.65 10.48 -5.27
N GLU A 152 -9.41 9.22 -4.94
CA GLU A 152 -10.10 8.57 -3.84
C GLU A 152 -9.62 9.20 -2.52
N THR A 153 -10.47 9.96 -1.87
CA THR A 153 -10.17 10.52 -0.55
C THR A 153 -10.68 9.57 0.52
N VAL A 154 -9.80 8.74 1.06
CA VAL A 154 -10.09 7.90 2.21
C VAL A 154 -9.65 8.65 3.47
N LYS A 155 -10.60 9.11 4.26
CA LYS A 155 -10.34 9.65 5.60
C LYS A 155 -10.56 8.52 6.63
N GLY A 156 -9.53 7.76 6.92
CA GLY A 156 -9.57 6.66 7.87
C GLY A 156 -10.49 5.52 7.42
N TRP A 157 -11.49 5.13 8.27
CA TRP A 157 -12.48 4.06 8.02
C TRP A 157 -13.69 4.55 7.22
N MET A 158 -13.70 5.80 6.72
CA MET A 158 -14.81 6.32 5.94
C MET A 158 -14.89 5.58 4.60
N PRO A 159 -16.07 5.14 4.17
CA PRO A 159 -16.23 4.64 2.82
C PRO A 159 -15.87 5.74 1.82
N ALA A 160 -15.31 5.35 0.68
CA ALA A 160 -15.14 6.28 -0.43
C ALA A 160 -16.49 6.94 -0.78
N GLN A 161 -16.43 8.17 -1.29
CA GLN A 161 -17.62 8.91 -1.64
C GLN A 161 -18.51 8.10 -2.60
N ASN A 162 -19.84 8.14 -2.36
CA ASN A 162 -20.84 7.36 -3.11
C ASN A 162 -20.66 5.83 -3.04
N ARG A 163 -19.99 5.32 -2.01
CA ARG A 163 -19.89 3.89 -1.75
C ARG A 163 -20.75 3.48 -0.56
N ILE A 164 -21.25 2.25 -0.64
CA ILE A 164 -21.99 1.60 0.43
C ILE A 164 -21.10 0.52 1.03
N ILE A 165 -20.93 0.55 2.34
CA ILE A 165 -20.27 -0.51 3.10
C ILE A 165 -21.33 -1.30 3.87
N PHE A 166 -21.32 -2.60 3.71
CA PHE A 166 -22.19 -3.53 4.42
C PHE A 166 -21.37 -4.75 4.88
N SER A 167 -21.93 -5.52 5.80
CA SER A 167 -21.26 -6.73 6.27
C SER A 167 -21.19 -7.80 5.18
N THR A 168 -19.98 -8.24 4.85
CA THR A 168 -19.73 -9.36 3.92
C THR A 168 -19.91 -10.73 4.58
N THR A 169 -19.95 -10.78 5.90
CA THR A 169 -20.25 -12.01 6.67
C THR A 169 -21.75 -12.28 6.78
N GLY A 170 -22.58 -11.36 6.27
CA GLY A 170 -24.03 -11.44 6.32
C GLY A 170 -24.63 -10.83 7.58
N TYR A 171 -25.94 -10.92 7.66
CA TYR A 171 -26.75 -10.45 8.80
C TYR A 171 -27.63 -11.59 9.29
N SER A 172 -27.83 -11.68 10.59
CA SER A 172 -28.87 -12.57 11.14
C SER A 172 -30.23 -12.19 10.55
N ILE A 173 -31.09 -13.19 10.30
CA ILE A 173 -32.43 -12.98 9.73
C ILE A 173 -33.25 -12.03 10.60
N GLU A 174 -33.12 -12.16 11.91
CA GLU A 174 -33.90 -11.41 12.92
C GLU A 174 -33.30 -10.04 13.26
N SER A 175 -32.04 -9.74 12.87
CA SER A 175 -31.40 -8.48 13.22
C SER A 175 -31.71 -7.35 12.25
N PRO A 176 -31.74 -6.10 12.72
CA PRO A 176 -31.79 -4.94 11.83
C PRO A 176 -30.65 -4.97 10.82
N LYS A 177 -30.96 -4.62 9.58
CA LYS A 177 -29.94 -4.52 8.52
C LYS A 177 -29.46 -3.08 8.46
N SER A 178 -28.14 -2.89 8.47
CA SER A 178 -27.54 -1.55 8.39
C SER A 178 -26.40 -1.52 7.36
N ALA A 179 -26.24 -0.40 6.74
CA ALA A 179 -25.12 -0.11 5.87
C ALA A 179 -24.62 1.32 6.14
N ILE A 180 -23.33 1.56 5.94
CA ILE A 180 -22.73 2.88 6.05
C ILE A 180 -22.55 3.44 4.64
N VAL A 181 -23.03 4.65 4.44
CA VAL A 181 -22.97 5.33 3.14
C VAL A 181 -22.25 6.67 3.32
N ASN A 182 -21.30 6.94 2.45
CA ASN A 182 -20.68 8.26 2.37
C ASN A 182 -21.29 9.02 1.20
N VAL A 183 -22.20 9.95 1.49
CA VAL A 183 -22.89 10.78 0.49
C VAL A 183 -22.80 12.26 0.87
N GLU A 184 -22.69 13.13 -0.12
CA GLU A 184 -22.66 14.58 0.09
C GLU A 184 -24.01 15.16 0.52
N LYS A 185 -25.11 14.50 0.17
CA LYS A 185 -26.47 14.95 0.49
C LYS A 185 -27.25 13.84 1.20
N HIS A 186 -27.79 14.19 2.35
CA HIS A 186 -28.75 13.32 3.07
C HIS A 186 -30.09 13.27 2.34
N GLY A 187 -30.67 12.08 2.19
CA GLY A 187 -32.03 11.90 1.68
C GLY A 187 -32.18 11.26 0.31
N GLY A 188 -31.18 10.48 -0.14
CA GLY A 188 -31.32 9.64 -1.34
C GLY A 188 -32.07 8.34 -1.06
N GLN A 189 -32.86 7.86 -2.02
CA GLN A 189 -33.36 6.47 -2.03
C GLN A 189 -32.36 5.62 -2.82
N PHE A 190 -31.99 4.48 -2.24
CA PHE A 190 -31.18 3.47 -2.93
C PHE A 190 -32.12 2.38 -3.44
N GLN A 191 -32.04 2.06 -4.71
CA GLN A 191 -32.71 0.91 -5.32
C GLN A 191 -31.76 -0.26 -5.43
#